data_3bf24cbedc3d868749a4d06df8304b74
#
_entry.id   3bf24cbedc3d868749a4d06df8304b74
#
_cell.length_a   1.000
_cell.length_b   1.000
_cell.length_c   1.000
_cell.angle_alpha   90.00
_cell.angle_beta   90.00
_cell.angle_gamma   90.00
#
_symmetry.space_group_name_H-M   'P 1'
#
loop_
_entity.id
_entity.type
_entity.pdbx_description
1 polymer ?
#
loop_
_entity_poly.entity_id
_entity_poly.type
_entity_poly.pdbx_seq_one_letter_code
_entity_poly.pdbx_strand_id
1 'polypeptide(L)'
;NMKVFFFDPHVNNEKFNKIVDFNQILKTCDILSFHVHLSDETFHMINEKNIAFINNNALIINTSRGEIIDEKIIVEAIASGKVKGFATDVIENEFSNIKDNPLVNLMRDGKNVIITPHIAGASYDAMRECEVYLTEFFITNNLIK
;
A
#
# COMPACT_ATOMS: atom_id res chain seq x y z
N ASN A 1 -1.94 -22.29 1.16
CA ASN A 1 -1.96 -21.52 2.43
C ASN A 1 -0.84 -20.49 2.39
N MET A 2 -1.19 -19.20 2.53
CA MET A 2 -0.20 -18.12 2.72
C MET A 2 0.16 -17.99 4.19
N LYS A 3 1.44 -17.73 4.48
CA LYS A 3 1.89 -17.36 5.82
C LYS A 3 1.84 -15.84 5.93
N VAL A 4 1.07 -15.34 6.89
CA VAL A 4 0.87 -13.90 7.08
C VAL A 4 1.75 -13.38 8.19
N PHE A 5 2.46 -12.30 7.92
CA PHE A 5 3.23 -11.51 8.88
C PHE A 5 2.71 -10.09 8.90
N PHE A 6 2.93 -9.37 10.00
CA PHE A 6 2.64 -7.95 10.05
C PHE A 6 3.76 -7.18 10.77
N PHE A 7 3.90 -5.93 10.40
CA PHE A 7 4.71 -4.93 11.07
C PHE A 7 3.79 -3.77 11.46
N ASP A 8 3.74 -3.47 12.74
CA ASP A 8 3.07 -2.30 13.29
C ASP A 8 3.77 -1.95 14.60
N PRO A 9 4.38 -0.75 14.73
CA PRO A 9 5.09 -0.36 15.95
C PRO A 9 4.17 -0.18 17.16
N HIS A 10 2.88 0.08 16.93
CA HIS A 10 1.91 0.44 17.96
C HIS A 10 1.02 -0.74 18.42
N VAL A 11 0.95 -1.81 17.64
CA VAL A 11 0.06 -2.95 17.91
C VAL A 11 0.83 -4.16 18.37
N ASN A 12 0.43 -4.73 19.52
CA ASN A 12 0.83 -6.06 19.97
C ASN A 12 -0.36 -7.00 19.80
N ASN A 13 -0.28 -7.91 18.83
CA ASN A 13 -1.33 -8.90 18.59
C ASN A 13 -0.71 -10.29 18.50
N GLU A 14 -1.06 -11.15 19.46
CA GLU A 14 -0.52 -12.52 19.56
C GLU A 14 -1.12 -13.50 18.54
N LYS A 15 -2.23 -13.11 17.90
CA LYS A 15 -2.90 -13.96 16.89
C LYS A 15 -2.15 -14.05 15.56
N PHE A 16 -1.26 -13.09 15.28
CA PHE A 16 -0.53 -13.01 14.03
C PHE A 16 0.98 -12.98 14.27
N ASN A 17 1.76 -13.37 13.27
CA ASN A 17 3.21 -13.37 13.34
C ASN A 17 3.73 -11.93 13.21
N LYS A 18 3.97 -11.24 14.33
CA LYS A 18 4.55 -9.91 14.34
C LYS A 18 6.03 -9.96 14.00
N ILE A 19 6.47 -9.11 13.10
CA ILE A 19 7.87 -8.80 12.85
C ILE A 19 8.14 -7.39 13.39
N VAL A 20 9.12 -7.23 14.26
CA VAL A 20 9.41 -5.96 14.93
C VAL A 20 10.40 -5.07 14.17
N ASP A 21 11.11 -5.62 13.19
CA ASP A 21 12.03 -4.91 12.32
C ASP A 21 11.45 -4.78 10.91
N PHE A 22 11.27 -3.56 10.46
CA PHE A 22 10.72 -3.27 9.13
C PHE A 22 11.59 -3.86 8.01
N ASN A 23 12.90 -3.77 8.11
CA ASN A 23 13.78 -4.35 7.10
C ASN A 23 13.70 -5.89 7.07
N GLN A 24 13.38 -6.52 8.19
CA GLN A 24 13.18 -7.97 8.22
C GLN A 24 11.91 -8.38 7.46
N ILE A 25 10.80 -7.63 7.58
CA ILE A 25 9.58 -7.95 6.81
C ILE A 25 9.82 -7.79 5.31
N LEU A 26 10.58 -6.77 4.89
CA LEU A 26 10.96 -6.57 3.49
C LEU A 26 11.75 -7.76 2.91
N LYS A 27 12.63 -8.36 3.70
CA LYS A 27 13.45 -9.52 3.30
C LYS A 27 12.67 -10.83 3.27
N THR A 28 11.64 -10.93 4.10
CA THR A 28 10.96 -12.21 4.37
C THR A 28 9.77 -12.44 3.46
N CYS A 29 9.05 -11.37 3.08
CA CYS A 29 7.76 -11.49 2.43
C CYS A 29 7.88 -11.45 0.91
N ASP A 30 7.11 -12.34 0.24
CA ASP A 30 6.97 -12.37 -1.22
C ASP A 30 5.90 -11.38 -1.71
N ILE A 31 4.99 -10.97 -0.80
CA ILE A 31 3.97 -9.97 -1.06
C ILE A 31 4.01 -8.96 0.09
N LEU A 32 4.13 -7.70 -0.24
CA LEU A 32 4.11 -6.57 0.71
C LEU A 32 2.88 -5.73 0.44
N SER A 33 2.05 -5.52 1.45
CA SER A 33 0.84 -4.69 1.35
C SER A 33 0.85 -3.59 2.41
N PHE A 34 0.67 -2.34 1.98
CA PHE A 34 0.73 -1.16 2.84
C PHE A 34 -0.68 -0.72 3.23
N HIS A 35 -0.89 -0.55 4.55
CA HIS A 35 -2.16 -0.15 5.17
C HIS A 35 -1.92 0.90 6.26
N VAL A 36 -1.13 1.90 5.97
CA VAL A 36 -0.73 2.96 6.90
C VAL A 36 -1.28 4.31 6.44
N HIS A 37 -1.53 5.23 7.38
CA HIS A 37 -1.81 6.62 7.04
C HIS A 37 -0.51 7.34 6.67
N LEU A 38 -0.61 8.42 5.91
CA LEU A 38 0.54 9.27 5.58
C LEU A 38 0.90 10.15 6.78
N SER A 39 2.14 10.11 7.18
CA SER A 39 2.76 10.92 8.23
C SER A 39 4.25 11.10 7.94
N ASP A 40 4.94 11.91 8.74
CA ASP A 40 6.40 12.06 8.61
C ASP A 40 7.14 10.72 8.79
N GLU A 41 6.60 9.80 9.58
CA GLU A 41 7.19 8.48 9.83
C GLU A 41 6.94 7.49 8.67
N THR A 42 5.86 7.68 7.93
CA THR A 42 5.43 6.77 6.86
C THR A 42 5.70 7.33 5.46
N PHE A 43 6.09 8.62 5.37
CA PHE A 43 6.52 9.22 4.12
C PHE A 43 7.74 8.49 3.55
N HIS A 44 7.64 8.01 2.33
CA HIS A 44 8.66 7.22 1.67
C HIS A 44 9.18 6.06 2.55
N MET A 45 8.26 5.29 3.16
CA MET A 45 8.63 4.05 3.90
C MET A 45 9.46 3.12 3.03
N ILE A 46 9.15 3.02 1.74
CA ILE A 46 10.03 2.39 0.74
C ILE A 46 10.77 3.49 -0.01
N ASN A 47 12.09 3.43 0.05
CA ASN A 47 12.99 4.43 -0.50
C ASN A 47 14.33 3.81 -0.90
N GLU A 48 15.28 4.64 -1.37
CA GLU A 48 16.60 4.21 -1.81
C GLU A 48 17.38 3.39 -0.76
N LYS A 49 17.19 3.68 0.53
CA LYS A 49 17.96 3.01 1.61
C LYS A 49 17.51 1.58 1.86
N ASN A 50 16.24 1.27 1.56
CA ASN A 50 15.68 -0.04 1.95
C ASN A 50 15.11 -0.87 0.78
N ILE A 51 14.97 -0.31 -0.40
CA ILE A 51 14.53 -1.06 -1.60
C ILE A 51 15.38 -2.30 -1.86
N ALA A 52 16.68 -2.24 -1.56
CA ALA A 52 17.59 -3.37 -1.73
C ALA A 52 17.25 -4.56 -0.81
N PHE A 53 16.59 -4.32 0.33
CA PHE A 53 16.20 -5.37 1.28
C PHE A 53 14.95 -6.14 0.82
N ILE A 54 14.13 -5.58 -0.06
CA ILE A 54 12.96 -6.27 -0.56
C ILE A 54 13.38 -7.58 -1.22
N ASN A 55 12.64 -8.66 -0.90
CA ASN A 55 12.87 -9.96 -1.50
C ASN A 55 12.81 -9.87 -3.04
N ASN A 56 13.76 -10.52 -3.71
CA ASN A 56 13.76 -10.57 -5.17
C ASN A 56 12.46 -11.24 -5.66
N ASN A 57 11.85 -10.67 -6.68
CA ASN A 57 10.56 -11.08 -7.20
C ASN A 57 9.34 -10.80 -6.28
N ALA A 58 9.47 -9.94 -5.26
CA ALA A 58 8.32 -9.55 -4.47
C ALA A 58 7.27 -8.80 -5.31
N LEU A 59 6.01 -8.95 -4.90
CA LEU A 59 4.89 -8.14 -5.34
C LEU A 59 4.61 -7.07 -4.26
N ILE A 60 4.38 -5.86 -4.69
CA ILE A 60 4.07 -4.74 -3.78
C ILE A 60 2.67 -4.23 -4.08
N ILE A 61 1.89 -3.98 -3.02
CA ILE A 61 0.53 -3.46 -3.10
C ILE A 61 0.44 -2.21 -2.23
N ASN A 62 -0.01 -1.10 -2.83
CA ASN A 62 -0.24 0.14 -2.11
C ASN A 62 -1.68 0.64 -2.32
N THR A 63 -2.50 0.54 -1.30
CA THR A 63 -3.85 1.10 -1.26
C THR A 63 -3.99 2.18 -0.18
N SER A 64 -2.88 2.73 0.27
CA SER A 64 -2.82 3.75 1.34
C SER A 64 -2.75 5.16 0.77
N ARG A 65 -1.53 5.64 0.48
CA ARG A 65 -1.24 6.93 -0.17
C ARG A 65 -0.01 6.77 -1.07
N GLY A 66 0.05 7.53 -2.17
CA GLY A 66 1.15 7.46 -3.13
C GLY A 66 2.50 7.68 -2.46
N GLU A 67 2.58 8.69 -1.61
CA GLU A 67 3.78 9.13 -0.91
C GLU A 67 4.31 8.15 0.15
N ILE A 68 3.65 7.02 0.39
CA ILE A 68 4.20 5.94 1.23
C ILE A 68 5.39 5.26 0.56
N ILE A 69 5.42 5.22 -0.75
CA ILE A 69 6.49 4.61 -1.55
C ILE A 69 7.10 5.69 -2.45
N ASP A 70 8.40 5.89 -2.37
CA ASP A 70 9.13 6.75 -3.32
C ASP A 70 8.92 6.23 -4.74
N GLU A 71 8.12 6.97 -5.52
CA GLU A 71 7.67 6.54 -6.84
C GLU A 71 8.83 6.38 -7.82
N LYS A 72 9.85 7.22 -7.72
CA LYS A 72 11.05 7.10 -8.54
C LYS A 72 11.78 5.78 -8.28
N ILE A 73 11.94 5.43 -7.02
CA ILE A 73 12.67 4.22 -6.62
C ILE A 73 11.90 2.96 -7.01
N ILE A 74 10.57 2.95 -6.88
CA ILE A 74 9.78 1.78 -7.28
C ILE A 74 9.76 1.61 -8.81
N VAL A 75 9.74 2.69 -9.58
CA VAL A 75 9.86 2.67 -11.04
C VAL A 75 11.18 2.02 -11.47
N GLU A 76 12.30 2.44 -10.88
CA GLU A 76 13.62 1.87 -11.14
C GLU A 76 13.69 0.38 -10.75
N ALA A 77 13.10 0.02 -9.61
CA ALA A 77 13.08 -1.37 -9.13
C ALA A 77 12.26 -2.30 -10.03
N ILE A 78 11.15 -1.84 -10.60
CA ILE A 78 10.35 -2.59 -11.57
C ILE A 78 11.11 -2.70 -12.91
N ALA A 79 11.68 -1.60 -13.38
CA ALA A 79 12.41 -1.57 -14.64
C ALA A 79 13.62 -2.51 -14.63
N SER A 80 14.35 -2.59 -13.51
CA SER A 80 15.48 -3.48 -13.31
C SER A 80 15.10 -4.95 -13.03
N GLY A 81 13.83 -5.24 -12.75
CA GLY A 81 13.37 -6.57 -12.37
C GLY A 81 13.63 -6.93 -10.89
N LYS A 82 14.04 -5.99 -10.05
CA LYS A 82 14.19 -6.17 -8.60
C LYS A 82 12.83 -6.45 -7.95
N VAL A 83 11.80 -5.73 -8.37
CA VAL A 83 10.39 -5.93 -7.97
C VAL A 83 9.66 -6.58 -9.14
N LYS A 84 8.96 -7.69 -8.85
CA LYS A 84 8.25 -8.48 -9.85
C LYS A 84 6.99 -7.80 -10.38
N GLY A 85 6.33 -7.02 -9.53
CA GLY A 85 5.12 -6.29 -9.90
C GLY A 85 4.67 -5.34 -8.80
N PHE A 86 3.91 -4.33 -9.21
CA PHE A 86 3.38 -3.29 -8.36
C PHE A 86 1.91 -3.06 -8.67
N ALA A 87 1.06 -3.16 -7.65
CA ALA A 87 -0.34 -2.81 -7.73
C ALA A 87 -0.63 -1.63 -6.81
N THR A 88 -1.23 -0.58 -7.34
CA THR A 88 -1.53 0.61 -6.54
C THR A 88 -2.88 1.20 -6.91
N ASP A 89 -3.59 1.69 -5.90
CA ASP A 89 -4.80 2.51 -6.08
C ASP A 89 -4.49 4.01 -5.97
N VAL A 90 -3.27 4.34 -5.61
CA VAL A 90 -2.80 5.70 -5.31
C VAL A 90 -1.42 5.93 -5.90
N ILE A 91 -1.14 7.14 -6.39
CA ILE A 91 0.17 7.55 -6.92
C ILE A 91 0.58 8.89 -6.32
N GLU A 92 1.87 9.20 -6.34
CA GLU A 92 2.32 10.52 -5.93
C GLU A 92 1.74 11.59 -6.87
N ASN A 93 1.35 12.73 -6.30
CA ASN A 93 0.81 13.86 -7.07
C ASN A 93 -0.36 13.47 -8.00
N GLU A 94 -1.25 12.59 -7.56
CA GLU A 94 -2.36 12.04 -8.35
C GLU A 94 -3.28 13.08 -8.99
N PHE A 95 -3.31 14.31 -8.48
CA PHE A 95 -4.09 15.43 -9.04
C PHE A 95 -3.31 16.25 -10.09
N SER A 96 -2.10 15.84 -10.44
CA SER A 96 -1.27 16.48 -11.46
C SER A 96 -1.49 15.83 -12.85
N ASN A 97 -0.57 16.09 -13.78
CA ASN A 97 -0.62 15.48 -15.11
C ASN A 97 -0.26 13.99 -15.08
N ILE A 98 -1.25 13.14 -14.86
CA ILE A 98 -1.10 11.67 -14.80
C ILE A 98 -0.51 11.09 -16.11
N LYS A 99 -0.68 11.76 -17.25
CA LYS A 99 -0.24 11.21 -18.55
C LYS A 99 1.28 11.05 -18.63
N ASP A 100 2.01 11.87 -17.92
CA ASP A 100 3.48 11.87 -17.89
C ASP A 100 4.05 11.12 -16.67
N ASN A 101 3.19 10.54 -15.84
CA ASN A 101 3.61 9.79 -14.67
C ASN A 101 4.39 8.53 -15.07
N PRO A 102 5.61 8.30 -14.52
CA PRO A 102 6.46 7.17 -14.88
C PRO A 102 5.85 5.80 -14.62
N LEU A 103 5.05 5.61 -13.55
CA LEU A 103 4.36 4.35 -13.29
C LEU A 103 3.29 4.07 -14.35
N VAL A 104 2.56 5.08 -14.78
CA VAL A 104 1.58 4.96 -15.87
C VAL A 104 2.27 4.59 -17.17
N ASN A 105 3.46 5.12 -17.43
CA ASN A 105 4.26 4.76 -18.61
C ASN A 105 4.71 3.30 -18.53
N LEU A 106 5.22 2.83 -17.38
CA LEU A 106 5.57 1.41 -17.19
C LEU A 106 4.38 0.48 -17.43
N MET A 107 3.18 0.84 -16.96
CA MET A 107 1.96 0.08 -17.20
C MET A 107 1.64 0.01 -18.70
N ARG A 108 1.73 1.13 -19.43
CA ARG A 108 1.51 1.19 -20.88
C ARG A 108 2.53 0.38 -21.66
N ASP A 109 3.77 0.31 -21.18
CA ASP A 109 4.87 -0.46 -21.74
C ASP A 109 4.74 -1.97 -21.44
N GLY A 110 3.66 -2.40 -20.83
CA GLY A 110 3.37 -3.81 -20.53
C GLY A 110 4.19 -4.37 -19.38
N LYS A 111 4.78 -3.53 -18.53
CA LYS A 111 5.37 -3.97 -17.27
C LYS A 111 4.28 -4.45 -16.32
N ASN A 112 4.64 -5.28 -15.35
CA ASN A 112 3.71 -5.81 -14.37
C ASN A 112 3.33 -4.75 -13.34
N VAL A 113 2.59 -3.75 -13.79
CA VAL A 113 2.06 -2.63 -12.99
C VAL A 113 0.55 -2.55 -13.20
N ILE A 114 -0.19 -2.46 -12.10
CA ILE A 114 -1.63 -2.23 -12.08
C ILE A 114 -1.89 -0.93 -11.31
N ILE A 115 -2.61 -0.01 -11.93
CA ILE A 115 -3.01 1.24 -11.31
C ILE A 115 -4.54 1.36 -11.41
N THR A 116 -5.19 1.56 -10.28
CA THR A 116 -6.62 1.90 -10.21
C THR A 116 -6.78 3.37 -9.79
N PRO A 117 -7.87 4.05 -10.18
CA PRO A 117 -7.97 5.51 -10.05
C PRO A 117 -8.49 5.96 -8.67
N HIS A 118 -7.84 5.53 -7.58
CA HIS A 118 -8.13 5.86 -6.18
C HIS A 118 -9.60 5.57 -5.81
N ILE A 119 -10.06 4.35 -6.12
CA ILE A 119 -11.45 3.92 -5.93
C ILE A 119 -11.62 2.78 -4.93
N ALA A 120 -10.56 2.30 -4.29
CA ALA A 120 -10.64 1.15 -3.37
C ALA A 120 -11.64 1.39 -2.22
N GLY A 121 -11.69 2.61 -1.68
CA GLY A 121 -12.65 3.02 -0.67
C GLY A 121 -13.89 3.76 -1.20
N ALA A 122 -13.95 4.05 -2.50
CA ALA A 122 -14.98 4.88 -3.13
C ALA A 122 -15.98 4.09 -3.97
N SER A 123 -16.01 2.76 -3.84
CA SER A 123 -17.07 1.97 -4.47
C SER A 123 -18.40 2.22 -3.76
N TYR A 124 -19.51 2.13 -4.51
CA TYR A 124 -20.86 2.28 -3.97
C TYR A 124 -21.10 1.37 -2.75
N ASP A 125 -20.67 0.12 -2.84
CA ASP A 125 -20.85 -0.86 -1.77
C ASP A 125 -20.01 -0.51 -0.53
N ALA A 126 -18.74 -0.13 -0.69
CA ALA A 126 -17.88 0.25 0.42
C ALA A 126 -18.40 1.49 1.16
N MET A 127 -18.84 2.51 0.42
CA MET A 127 -19.43 3.72 1.02
C MET A 127 -20.71 3.40 1.78
N ARG A 128 -21.63 2.62 1.18
CA ARG A 128 -22.87 2.20 1.81
C ARG A 128 -22.62 1.39 3.08
N GLU A 129 -21.70 0.44 3.06
CA GLU A 129 -21.38 -0.38 4.23
C GLU A 129 -20.81 0.46 5.37
N CYS A 130 -19.93 1.44 5.06
CA CYS A 130 -19.42 2.38 6.05
C CYS A 130 -20.55 3.22 6.68
N GLU A 131 -21.47 3.76 5.87
CA GLU A 131 -22.59 4.56 6.36
C GLU A 131 -23.54 3.75 7.24
N VAL A 132 -23.88 2.52 6.84
CA VAL A 132 -24.70 1.61 7.63
C VAL A 132 -24.02 1.28 8.95
N TYR A 133 -22.76 0.88 8.92
CA TYR A 133 -22.00 0.56 10.13
C TYR A 133 -21.94 1.74 11.10
N LEU A 134 -21.63 2.94 10.62
CA LEU A 134 -21.56 4.14 11.44
C LEU A 134 -22.94 4.45 12.06
N THR A 135 -24.00 4.35 11.27
CA THR A 135 -25.35 4.61 11.74
C THR A 135 -25.74 3.63 12.85
N GLU A 136 -25.52 2.33 12.65
CA GLU A 136 -25.77 1.29 13.64
C GLU A 136 -24.92 1.49 14.90
N PHE A 137 -23.65 1.86 14.75
CA PHE A 137 -22.76 2.15 15.87
C PHE A 137 -23.30 3.32 16.72
N PHE A 138 -23.71 4.42 16.08
CA PHE A 138 -24.26 5.58 16.79
C PHE A 138 -25.57 5.28 17.50
N ILE A 139 -26.48 4.52 16.88
CA ILE A 139 -27.74 4.10 17.49
C ILE A 139 -27.47 3.18 18.68
N THR A 140 -26.65 2.14 18.50
CA THR A 140 -26.37 1.15 19.54
C THR A 140 -25.69 1.76 20.77
N ASN A 141 -24.86 2.77 20.58
CA ASN A 141 -24.18 3.46 21.67
C ASN A 141 -24.94 4.70 22.20
N ASN A 142 -26.19 4.92 21.79
CA ASN A 142 -27.03 6.07 22.18
C ASN A 142 -26.37 7.44 21.93
N LEU A 143 -25.55 7.55 20.89
CA LEU A 143 -24.85 8.80 20.52
C LEU A 143 -25.75 9.70 19.66
N ILE A 144 -26.81 9.17 19.08
CA ILE A 144 -27.89 9.88 18.40
C ILE A 144 -29.23 9.36 18.91
N LYS A 145 -30.25 10.24 18.95
CA LYS A 145 -31.62 9.91 19.33
C LYS A 145 -32.52 9.87 18.11
#